data_ca44076b96d40345992a5bfb30de4d75
#
_entry.id   ca44076b96d40345992a5bfb30de4d75
#
_cell.length_a   1.000
_cell.length_b   1.000
_cell.length_c   1.000
_cell.angle_alpha   90.00
_cell.angle_beta   90.00
_cell.angle_gamma   90.00
#
_symmetry.space_group_name_H-M   'P 1'
#
loop_
_entity.id
_entity.type
_entity.pdbx_description
1 polymer ?
#
loop_
_entity_poly.entity_id
_entity_poly.type
_entity_poly.pdbx_seq_one_letter_code
_entity_poly.pdbx_strand_id
1 'polypeptide(L)'
;RISSLPMSTATHEENVVRALDEFTVNPFDDDENLAKNCVFLGDKRVALDFAFTRDTIEQVIAVLDDIAQRRQDSYTGEELAKRGLPAITEDVAAWASQTHATLLARSPRSLKVTFRAIREARDQTLAENMHANIRIATAFCDLSLGRDFHTGVMHVLGKDPKTGKRNAGIPKWEPSRLQDVSDEYLQTFFFSTEDTARKAGMQLKVPKLHLVPVTGKDRESRKARE
;
A
#
# COMPACT_ATOMS: atom_id res chain seq x y z
N ARG A 1 -8.60 8.88 32.52
CA ARG A 1 -9.86 9.37 33.16
C ARG A 1 -10.91 9.54 32.08
N ILE A 2 -11.66 8.48 31.78
CA ILE A 2 -12.93 8.57 31.05
C ILE A 2 -13.99 8.67 32.15
N SER A 3 -14.20 9.86 32.69
CA SER A 3 -15.26 10.07 33.64
C SER A 3 -16.10 11.26 33.24
N SER A 4 -17.37 11.00 33.00
CA SER A 4 -18.49 11.92 32.92
C SER A 4 -18.57 12.84 31.69
N LEU A 5 -18.74 12.23 30.51
CA LEU A 5 -19.50 12.93 29.47
C LEU A 5 -20.99 12.81 29.83
N PRO A 6 -21.77 13.90 29.88
CA PRO A 6 -23.19 13.83 30.10
C PRO A 6 -23.81 12.96 28.98
N MET A 7 -24.67 12.01 29.39
CA MET A 7 -25.45 11.22 28.41
C MET A 7 -26.34 12.19 27.64
N SER A 8 -25.86 12.61 26.48
CA SER A 8 -26.59 13.41 25.50
C SER A 8 -27.61 12.51 24.81
N THR A 9 -28.77 13.07 24.48
CA THR A 9 -29.77 12.43 23.61
C THR A 9 -29.31 12.23 22.17
N ALA A 10 -28.05 12.53 21.87
CA ALA A 10 -27.42 12.31 20.58
C ALA A 10 -27.34 10.81 20.25
N THR A 11 -27.53 10.48 19.00
CA THR A 11 -27.39 9.11 18.49
C THR A 11 -25.95 8.61 18.68
N HIS A 12 -25.74 7.28 18.59
CA HIS A 12 -24.41 6.70 18.69
C HIS A 12 -23.45 7.27 17.62
N GLU A 13 -23.96 7.51 16.41
CA GLU A 13 -23.18 8.11 15.32
C GLU A 13 -22.76 9.55 15.62
N GLU A 14 -23.68 10.37 16.13
CA GLU A 14 -23.37 11.76 16.50
C GLU A 14 -22.34 11.86 17.62
N ASN A 15 -22.37 10.92 18.57
CA ASN A 15 -21.36 10.85 19.63
C ASN A 15 -19.97 10.42 19.09
N VAL A 16 -19.93 9.50 18.12
CA VAL A 16 -18.69 9.09 17.47
C VAL A 16 -18.12 10.24 16.63
N VAL A 17 -18.95 10.91 15.83
CA VAL A 17 -18.53 12.07 15.02
C VAL A 17 -17.96 13.16 15.91
N ARG A 18 -18.67 13.53 16.98
CA ARG A 18 -18.21 14.55 17.92
C ARG A 18 -16.90 14.17 18.63
N ALA A 19 -16.74 12.89 19.00
CA ALA A 19 -15.49 12.41 19.59
C ALA A 19 -14.33 12.44 18.57
N LEU A 20 -14.59 12.14 17.31
CA LEU A 20 -13.59 12.25 16.24
C LEU A 20 -13.23 13.71 15.99
N ASP A 21 -14.20 14.62 15.94
CA ASP A 21 -13.97 16.06 15.70
C ASP A 21 -13.14 16.70 16.84
N GLU A 22 -13.26 16.21 18.07
CA GLU A 22 -12.44 16.66 19.21
C GLU A 22 -10.95 16.29 19.03
N PHE A 23 -10.66 15.22 18.31
CA PHE A 23 -9.29 14.73 18.07
C PHE A 23 -8.77 14.96 16.66
N THR A 24 -9.62 15.40 15.73
CA THR A 24 -9.23 15.76 14.37
C THR A 24 -8.95 17.24 14.29
N VAL A 25 -7.68 17.58 14.09
CA VAL A 25 -7.30 18.92 13.65
C VAL A 25 -7.67 19.01 12.18
N ASN A 26 -8.55 19.96 11.82
CA ASN A 26 -8.80 20.24 10.41
C ASN A 26 -7.48 20.75 9.79
N PRO A 27 -6.86 19.99 8.88
CA PRO A 27 -5.57 20.40 8.31
C PRO A 27 -5.65 21.69 7.49
N PHE A 28 -6.87 22.25 7.32
CA PHE A 28 -7.11 23.47 6.55
C PHE A 28 -7.27 24.71 7.41
N ASP A 29 -7.42 24.58 8.75
CA ASP A 29 -7.77 25.72 9.58
C ASP A 29 -6.55 26.56 10.04
N ASP A 30 -5.33 26.01 10.10
CA ASP A 30 -4.22 26.71 10.75
C ASP A 30 -2.86 26.69 10.05
N ASP A 31 -2.66 25.97 8.94
CA ASP A 31 -1.32 25.94 8.32
C ASP A 31 -1.36 25.72 6.79
N GLU A 32 -1.14 26.83 6.05
CA GLU A 32 -0.91 26.76 4.60
C GLU A 32 0.24 25.80 4.22
N ASN A 33 1.20 25.59 5.13
CA ASN A 33 2.31 24.67 4.93
C ASN A 33 1.87 23.22 5.07
N LEU A 34 0.90 22.92 5.94
CA LEU A 34 0.36 21.57 6.08
C LEU A 34 -0.37 21.15 4.80
N ALA A 35 -1.19 22.03 4.22
CA ALA A 35 -1.87 21.79 2.96
C ALA A 35 -0.88 21.60 1.80
N LYS A 36 0.18 22.40 1.72
CA LYS A 36 1.24 22.28 0.69
C LYS A 36 2.05 21.00 0.83
N ASN A 37 2.26 20.52 2.04
CA ASN A 37 3.04 19.31 2.30
C ASN A 37 2.21 18.03 2.26
N CYS A 38 0.87 18.12 2.27
CA CYS A 38 0.00 16.97 2.22
C CYS A 38 -0.03 16.38 0.79
N VAL A 39 0.47 15.15 0.65
CA VAL A 39 0.48 14.41 -0.64
C VAL A 39 -0.93 14.07 -1.14
N PHE A 40 -1.94 14.15 -0.28
CA PHE A 40 -3.32 13.84 -0.63
C PHE A 40 -4.12 15.05 -1.13
N LEU A 41 -3.47 16.21 -1.35
CA LEU A 41 -4.12 17.45 -1.77
C LEU A 41 -3.40 18.08 -2.95
N GLY A 42 -4.13 18.93 -3.70
CA GLY A 42 -3.60 19.73 -4.79
C GLY A 42 -2.92 18.92 -5.89
N ASP A 43 -1.89 19.50 -6.50
CA ASP A 43 -1.19 18.93 -7.65
C ASP A 43 -0.48 17.61 -7.31
N LYS A 44 -0.01 17.43 -6.08
CA LYS A 44 0.58 16.15 -5.63
C LYS A 44 -0.45 15.04 -5.63
N ARG A 45 -1.70 15.31 -5.24
CA ARG A 45 -2.78 14.33 -5.30
C ARG A 45 -3.07 13.90 -6.73
N VAL A 46 -3.16 14.85 -7.66
CA VAL A 46 -3.39 14.55 -9.08
C VAL A 46 -2.25 13.70 -9.64
N ALA A 47 -1.00 14.05 -9.33
CA ALA A 47 0.17 13.30 -9.76
C ALA A 47 0.21 11.88 -9.15
N LEU A 48 -0.19 11.73 -7.88
CA LEU A 48 -0.31 10.45 -7.21
C LEU A 48 -1.36 9.57 -7.89
N ASP A 49 -2.56 10.09 -8.11
CA ASP A 49 -3.63 9.35 -8.78
C ASP A 49 -3.23 8.97 -10.21
N PHE A 50 -2.55 9.86 -10.92
CA PHE A 50 -2.03 9.58 -12.26
C PHE A 50 -0.99 8.44 -12.25
N ALA A 51 -0.02 8.47 -11.35
CA ALA A 51 1.02 7.46 -11.28
C ALA A 51 0.50 6.10 -10.79
N PHE A 52 -0.27 6.08 -9.71
CA PHE A 52 -0.68 4.85 -9.04
C PHE A 52 -1.93 4.18 -9.62
N THR A 53 -2.57 4.74 -10.63
CA THR A 53 -3.65 4.06 -11.37
C THR A 53 -3.15 3.14 -12.49
N ARG A 54 -1.85 3.02 -12.71
CA ARG A 54 -1.27 2.12 -13.72
C ARG A 54 -1.47 0.65 -13.35
N ASP A 55 -1.44 -0.24 -14.34
CA ASP A 55 -1.78 -1.65 -14.16
C ASP A 55 -0.68 -2.44 -13.43
N THR A 56 0.58 -2.03 -13.57
CA THR A 56 1.73 -2.71 -12.94
C THR A 56 2.60 -1.75 -12.14
N ILE A 57 3.31 -2.28 -11.16
CA ILE A 57 4.24 -1.49 -10.35
C ILE A 57 5.43 -0.96 -11.19
N GLU A 58 5.82 -1.68 -12.23
CA GLU A 58 6.84 -1.24 -13.18
C GLU A 58 6.40 0.02 -13.92
N GLN A 59 5.14 0.07 -14.35
CA GLN A 59 4.57 1.27 -14.96
C GLN A 59 4.47 2.43 -13.99
N VAL A 60 4.10 2.17 -12.73
CA VAL A 60 4.10 3.20 -11.68
C VAL A 60 5.49 3.81 -11.51
N ILE A 61 6.52 2.97 -11.42
CA ILE A 61 7.90 3.42 -11.27
C ILE A 61 8.35 4.25 -12.49
N ALA A 62 8.03 3.81 -13.71
CA ALA A 62 8.34 4.56 -14.93
C ALA A 62 7.66 5.92 -14.96
N VAL A 63 6.37 5.99 -14.60
CA VAL A 63 5.63 7.27 -14.53
C VAL A 63 6.21 8.20 -13.48
N LEU A 64 6.60 7.70 -12.32
CA LEU A 64 7.23 8.51 -11.29
C LEU A 64 8.59 9.06 -11.75
N ASP A 65 9.38 8.29 -12.50
CA ASP A 65 10.63 8.75 -13.09
C ASP A 65 10.38 9.86 -14.12
N ASP A 66 9.38 9.69 -14.99
CA ASP A 66 9.00 10.71 -15.98
C ASP A 66 8.56 12.02 -15.32
N ILE A 67 7.74 11.94 -14.27
CA ILE A 67 7.32 13.12 -13.49
C ILE A 67 8.54 13.77 -12.81
N ALA A 68 9.42 12.98 -12.20
CA ALA A 68 10.60 13.46 -11.51
C ALA A 68 11.55 14.21 -12.47
N GLN A 69 11.68 13.72 -13.71
CA GLN A 69 12.49 14.33 -14.75
C GLN A 69 11.72 15.36 -15.60
N ARG A 70 10.48 15.65 -15.26
CA ARG A 70 9.58 16.59 -15.95
C ARG A 70 9.37 16.24 -17.43
N ARG A 71 9.38 14.95 -17.78
CA ARG A 71 9.16 14.45 -19.14
C ARG A 71 7.67 14.37 -19.46
N GLN A 72 7.01 15.50 -19.59
CA GLN A 72 5.57 15.56 -19.93
C GLN A 72 5.26 15.00 -21.32
N ASP A 73 6.21 15.13 -22.26
CA ASP A 73 6.04 14.66 -23.64
C ASP A 73 5.94 13.13 -23.76
N SER A 74 6.24 12.40 -22.67
CA SER A 74 6.09 10.94 -22.60
C SER A 74 4.64 10.48 -22.57
N TYR A 75 3.68 11.40 -22.39
CA TYR A 75 2.26 11.09 -22.29
C TYR A 75 1.48 11.62 -23.48
N THR A 76 0.51 10.82 -23.94
CA THR A 76 -0.38 11.28 -25.01
C THR A 76 -1.27 12.42 -24.52
N GLY A 77 -1.63 13.35 -25.42
CA GLY A 77 -2.56 14.42 -25.07
C GLY A 77 -3.90 13.92 -24.54
N GLU A 78 -4.32 12.72 -24.96
CA GLU A 78 -5.52 12.04 -24.50
C GLU A 78 -5.39 11.55 -23.03
N GLU A 79 -4.23 11.02 -22.64
CA GLU A 79 -3.96 10.63 -21.25
C GLU A 79 -3.91 11.83 -20.32
N LEU A 80 -3.29 12.92 -20.77
CA LEU A 80 -3.24 14.18 -20.02
C LEU A 80 -4.64 14.80 -19.87
N ALA A 81 -5.43 14.79 -20.96
CA ALA A 81 -6.81 15.34 -20.94
C ALA A 81 -7.76 14.50 -20.07
N LYS A 82 -7.69 13.17 -20.13
CA LYS A 82 -8.53 12.26 -19.31
C LYS A 82 -8.25 12.35 -17.83
N ARG A 83 -7.02 12.67 -17.42
CA ARG A 83 -6.59 12.60 -16.02
C ARG A 83 -6.13 13.93 -15.44
N GLY A 84 -6.15 15.01 -16.26
CA GLY A 84 -5.88 16.36 -15.81
C GLY A 84 -4.55 16.50 -15.08
N LEU A 85 -3.48 15.83 -15.58
CA LEU A 85 -2.16 15.99 -14.96
C LEU A 85 -1.78 17.47 -15.02
N PRO A 86 -1.62 18.14 -13.89
CA PRO A 86 -1.25 19.55 -13.87
C PRO A 86 0.16 19.73 -14.43
N ALA A 87 0.50 20.95 -14.75
CA ALA A 87 1.89 21.29 -15.03
C ALA A 87 2.78 20.77 -13.88
N ILE A 88 3.82 19.98 -14.21
CA ILE A 88 4.69 19.38 -13.21
C ILE A 88 5.50 20.48 -12.53
N THR A 89 5.04 20.89 -11.36
CA THR A 89 5.72 21.87 -10.51
C THR A 89 6.99 21.27 -9.92
N GLU A 90 7.85 22.11 -9.37
CA GLU A 90 9.06 21.66 -8.68
C GLU A 90 8.77 20.75 -7.50
N ASP A 91 7.74 21.08 -6.72
CA ASP A 91 7.28 20.28 -5.58
C ASP A 91 6.76 18.90 -5.99
N VAL A 92 6.02 18.81 -7.11
CA VAL A 92 5.53 17.55 -7.67
C VAL A 92 6.69 16.69 -8.17
N ALA A 93 7.65 17.29 -8.88
CA ALA A 93 8.83 16.59 -9.36
C ALA A 93 9.71 16.09 -8.20
N ALA A 94 9.92 16.90 -7.15
CA ALA A 94 10.65 16.50 -5.97
C ALA A 94 9.96 15.34 -5.23
N TRP A 95 8.63 15.41 -5.03
CA TRP A 95 7.84 14.32 -4.46
C TRP A 95 7.97 13.03 -5.28
N ALA A 96 7.85 13.11 -6.60
CA ALA A 96 7.95 11.96 -7.48
C ALA A 96 9.34 11.32 -7.41
N SER A 97 10.40 12.14 -7.42
CA SER A 97 11.79 11.68 -7.27
C SER A 97 12.02 10.94 -5.94
N GLN A 98 11.53 11.51 -4.84
CA GLN A 98 11.64 10.88 -3.52
C GLN A 98 10.85 9.56 -3.44
N THR A 99 9.64 9.55 -4.00
CA THR A 99 8.78 8.35 -4.03
C THR A 99 9.42 7.26 -4.89
N HIS A 100 9.91 7.62 -6.08
CA HIS A 100 10.63 6.72 -6.98
C HIS A 100 11.83 6.07 -6.27
N ALA A 101 12.71 6.88 -5.66
CA ALA A 101 13.87 6.39 -4.93
C ALA A 101 13.45 5.46 -3.76
N THR A 102 12.38 5.81 -3.05
CA THR A 102 11.84 5.00 -1.96
C THR A 102 11.36 3.64 -2.46
N LEU A 103 10.65 3.58 -3.58
CA LEU A 103 10.19 2.31 -4.16
C LEU A 103 11.37 1.45 -4.61
N LEU A 104 12.35 2.02 -5.30
CA LEU A 104 13.53 1.29 -5.76
C LEU A 104 14.39 0.73 -4.62
N ALA A 105 14.30 1.29 -3.42
CA ALA A 105 14.98 0.77 -2.23
C ALA A 105 14.26 -0.42 -1.59
N ARG A 106 13.04 -0.75 -2.00
CA ARG A 106 12.24 -1.85 -1.44
C ARG A 106 12.51 -3.16 -2.17
N SER A 107 12.14 -4.28 -1.50
CA SER A 107 12.19 -5.61 -2.12
C SER A 107 11.28 -5.66 -3.35
N PRO A 108 11.78 -6.08 -4.52
CA PRO A 108 10.97 -6.24 -5.74
C PRO A 108 9.77 -7.16 -5.53
N ARG A 109 9.96 -8.26 -4.80
CA ARG A 109 8.86 -9.19 -4.46
C ARG A 109 7.82 -8.51 -3.59
N SER A 110 8.23 -7.79 -2.54
CA SER A 110 7.30 -7.07 -1.66
C SER A 110 6.51 -6.00 -2.41
N LEU A 111 7.14 -5.27 -3.33
CA LEU A 111 6.45 -4.27 -4.16
C LEU A 111 5.34 -4.90 -5.00
N LYS A 112 5.62 -5.98 -5.72
CA LYS A 112 4.62 -6.67 -6.54
C LYS A 112 3.49 -7.26 -5.70
N VAL A 113 3.83 -7.94 -4.58
CA VAL A 113 2.82 -8.51 -3.67
C VAL A 113 1.93 -7.41 -3.10
N THR A 114 2.51 -6.34 -2.58
CA THR A 114 1.75 -5.23 -1.99
C THR A 114 0.86 -4.55 -3.02
N PHE A 115 1.40 -4.26 -4.20
CA PHE A 115 0.65 -3.63 -5.28
C PHE A 115 -0.57 -4.46 -5.69
N ARG A 116 -0.40 -5.76 -5.87
CA ARG A 116 -1.48 -6.68 -6.21
C ARG A 116 -2.49 -6.83 -5.05
N ALA A 117 -2.02 -6.99 -3.82
CA ALA A 117 -2.87 -7.15 -2.66
C ALA A 117 -3.82 -5.96 -2.45
N ILE A 118 -3.31 -4.71 -2.62
CA ILE A 118 -4.13 -3.49 -2.51
C ILE A 118 -5.23 -3.48 -3.58
N ARG A 119 -4.93 -3.91 -4.80
CA ARG A 119 -5.93 -3.94 -5.89
C ARG A 119 -6.98 -5.00 -5.69
N GLU A 120 -6.58 -6.22 -5.31
CA GLU A 120 -7.51 -7.31 -5.03
C GLU A 120 -8.40 -7.01 -3.81
N ALA A 121 -7.90 -6.25 -2.83
CA ALA A 121 -8.67 -5.86 -1.65
C ALA A 121 -9.93 -5.05 -1.98
N ARG A 122 -9.98 -4.36 -3.11
CA ARG A 122 -11.15 -3.60 -3.57
C ARG A 122 -12.40 -4.47 -3.71
N ASP A 123 -12.22 -5.69 -4.19
CA ASP A 123 -13.31 -6.61 -4.51
C ASP A 123 -13.56 -7.65 -3.40
N GLN A 124 -12.79 -7.58 -2.30
CA GLN A 124 -12.86 -8.49 -1.17
C GLN A 124 -13.72 -7.94 -0.03
N THR A 125 -14.38 -8.81 0.69
CA THR A 125 -14.94 -8.50 2.00
C THR A 125 -13.81 -8.32 3.02
N LEU A 126 -14.09 -7.68 4.16
CA LEU A 126 -13.11 -7.53 5.24
C LEU A 126 -12.54 -8.89 5.68
N ALA A 127 -13.39 -9.91 5.81
CA ALA A 127 -12.96 -11.25 6.19
C ALA A 127 -12.01 -11.87 5.17
N GLU A 128 -12.35 -11.82 3.87
CA GLU A 128 -11.50 -12.30 2.78
C GLU A 128 -10.16 -11.58 2.74
N ASN A 129 -10.18 -10.25 2.92
CA ASN A 129 -8.96 -9.44 2.96
C ASN A 129 -8.07 -9.79 4.16
N MET A 130 -8.64 -9.98 5.36
CA MET A 130 -7.88 -10.41 6.53
C MET A 130 -7.24 -11.80 6.33
N HIS A 131 -7.96 -12.75 5.74
CA HIS A 131 -7.40 -14.05 5.39
C HIS A 131 -6.28 -13.94 4.35
N ALA A 132 -6.45 -13.11 3.31
CA ALA A 132 -5.41 -12.85 2.32
C ALA A 132 -4.15 -12.25 2.94
N ASN A 133 -4.30 -11.25 3.82
CA ASN A 133 -3.18 -10.62 4.51
C ASN A 133 -2.39 -11.58 5.40
N ILE A 134 -3.08 -12.46 6.14
CA ILE A 134 -2.41 -13.48 6.97
C ILE A 134 -1.65 -14.47 6.09
N ARG A 135 -2.24 -14.90 4.98
CA ARG A 135 -1.57 -15.79 4.03
C ARG A 135 -0.29 -15.15 3.47
N ILE A 136 -0.38 -13.90 3.03
CA ILE A 136 0.76 -13.14 2.53
C ILE A 136 1.85 -13.02 3.61
N ALA A 137 1.48 -12.65 4.84
CA ALA A 137 2.41 -12.53 5.95
C ALA A 137 3.11 -13.86 6.26
N THR A 138 2.34 -14.96 6.29
CA THR A 138 2.87 -16.31 6.51
C THR A 138 3.87 -16.69 5.41
N ALA A 139 3.54 -16.41 4.14
CA ALA A 139 4.43 -16.69 3.02
C ALA A 139 5.75 -15.89 3.10
N PHE A 140 5.72 -14.63 3.53
CA PHE A 140 6.94 -13.86 3.75
C PHE A 140 7.79 -14.35 4.92
N CYS A 141 7.17 -14.99 5.92
CA CYS A 141 7.89 -15.60 7.05
C CYS A 141 8.47 -16.96 6.70
N ASP A 142 8.05 -17.60 5.61
CA ASP A 142 8.57 -18.89 5.16
C ASP A 142 9.88 -18.69 4.38
N LEU A 143 11.00 -19.04 5.02
CA LEU A 143 12.35 -18.90 4.44
C LEU A 143 12.59 -19.81 3.21
N SER A 144 11.75 -20.83 2.98
CA SER A 144 11.85 -21.69 1.80
C SER A 144 11.32 -20.98 0.54
N LEU A 145 10.40 -20.01 0.71
CA LEU A 145 9.84 -19.23 -0.38
C LEU A 145 10.67 -17.98 -0.71
N GLY A 146 11.45 -17.50 0.23
CA GLY A 146 12.31 -16.34 0.03
C GLY A 146 12.74 -15.70 1.33
N ARG A 147 13.76 -14.86 1.25
CA ARG A 147 14.41 -14.29 2.45
C ARG A 147 14.18 -12.79 2.63
N ASP A 148 13.28 -12.18 1.88
CA ASP A 148 13.12 -10.73 1.87
C ASP A 148 12.76 -10.15 3.23
N PHE A 149 11.81 -10.79 3.94
CA PHE A 149 11.46 -10.37 5.30
C PHE A 149 12.65 -10.45 6.24
N HIS A 150 13.35 -11.60 6.25
CA HIS A 150 14.56 -11.79 7.07
C HIS A 150 15.65 -10.79 6.68
N THR A 151 15.92 -10.62 5.39
CA THR A 151 16.92 -9.67 4.88
C THR A 151 16.60 -8.24 5.33
N GLY A 152 15.34 -7.81 5.22
CA GLY A 152 14.92 -6.49 5.67
C GLY A 152 15.06 -6.28 7.17
N VAL A 153 14.62 -7.25 7.97
CA VAL A 153 14.74 -7.20 9.44
C VAL A 153 16.21 -7.16 9.86
N MET A 154 17.03 -8.04 9.30
CA MET A 154 18.47 -8.08 9.62
C MET A 154 19.20 -6.82 9.18
N HIS A 155 18.76 -6.19 8.09
CA HIS A 155 19.32 -4.90 7.66
C HIS A 155 18.99 -3.78 8.64
N VAL A 156 17.73 -3.68 9.08
CA VAL A 156 17.26 -2.59 9.97
C VAL A 156 17.78 -2.76 11.40
N LEU A 157 17.74 -3.99 11.94
CA LEU A 157 18.11 -4.29 13.31
C LEU A 157 19.59 -4.66 13.48
N GLY A 158 20.21 -5.14 12.39
CA GLY A 158 21.61 -5.58 12.38
C GLY A 158 22.57 -4.41 12.48
N LYS A 159 23.76 -4.74 12.96
CA LYS A 159 24.91 -3.84 12.99
C LYS A 159 26.00 -4.41 12.12
N ASP A 160 26.72 -3.54 11.45
CA ASP A 160 27.96 -3.91 10.74
C ASP A 160 28.97 -4.49 11.75
N PRO A 161 29.42 -5.72 11.56
CA PRO A 161 30.35 -6.38 12.48
C PRO A 161 31.68 -5.65 12.66
N LYS A 162 32.09 -4.86 11.65
CA LYS A 162 33.37 -4.15 11.64
C LYS A 162 33.29 -2.79 12.33
N THR A 163 32.16 -2.10 12.17
CA THR A 163 32.02 -0.71 12.65
C THR A 163 31.11 -0.61 13.87
N GLY A 164 30.32 -1.63 14.20
CA GLY A 164 29.31 -1.62 15.26
C GLY A 164 28.12 -0.68 15.00
N LYS A 165 28.12 0.03 13.86
CA LYS A 165 27.04 0.94 13.45
C LYS A 165 25.90 0.17 12.79
N ARG A 166 24.69 0.75 12.78
CA ARG A 166 23.57 0.20 12.02
C ARG A 166 23.93 0.09 10.54
N ASN A 167 23.44 -0.98 9.90
CA ASN A 167 23.60 -1.14 8.47
C ASN A 167 23.00 0.08 7.73
N ALA A 168 23.70 0.54 6.71
CA ALA A 168 23.29 1.67 5.88
C ALA A 168 23.08 1.22 4.44
N GLY A 169 22.34 2.05 3.68
CA GLY A 169 22.06 1.79 2.27
C GLY A 169 20.88 0.88 2.04
N ILE A 170 20.83 0.27 0.85
CA ILE A 170 19.75 -0.61 0.42
C ILE A 170 20.13 -2.06 0.73
N PRO A 171 19.21 -2.86 1.31
CA PRO A 171 19.42 -4.30 1.49
C PRO A 171 19.69 -5.01 0.16
N LYS A 172 20.44 -6.07 0.20
CA LYS A 172 20.66 -6.93 -0.98
C LYS A 172 19.44 -7.83 -1.17
N TRP A 173 18.47 -7.34 -1.93
CA TRP A 173 17.27 -8.10 -2.25
C TRP A 173 17.56 -9.24 -3.24
N GLU A 174 16.81 -10.35 -3.10
CA GLU A 174 16.91 -11.50 -3.99
C GLU A 174 15.47 -12.02 -4.29
N PRO A 175 14.99 -11.85 -5.53
CA PRO A 175 15.63 -11.23 -6.68
C PRO A 175 15.83 -9.72 -6.51
N SER A 176 16.80 -9.16 -7.23
CA SER A 176 17.16 -7.73 -7.13
C SER A 176 16.34 -6.83 -8.07
N ARG A 177 15.62 -7.40 -9.04
CA ARG A 177 14.85 -6.67 -10.05
C ARG A 177 13.40 -7.13 -10.11
N LEU A 178 12.48 -6.22 -10.43
CA LEU A 178 11.05 -6.52 -10.57
C LEU A 178 10.79 -7.57 -11.65
N GLN A 179 11.51 -7.52 -12.76
CA GLN A 179 11.35 -8.43 -13.89
C GLN A 179 11.69 -9.88 -13.54
N ASP A 180 12.50 -10.09 -12.51
CA ASP A 180 12.90 -11.42 -12.05
C ASP A 180 11.85 -12.06 -11.10
N VAL A 181 10.78 -11.33 -10.78
CA VAL A 181 9.63 -11.81 -10.00
C VAL A 181 8.47 -12.12 -10.94
N SER A 182 8.24 -13.41 -11.23
CA SER A 182 7.16 -13.81 -12.13
C SER A 182 5.78 -13.76 -11.47
N ASP A 183 4.76 -13.50 -12.27
CA ASP A 183 3.37 -13.49 -11.79
C ASP A 183 2.89 -14.90 -11.38
N GLU A 184 3.41 -15.94 -12.04
CA GLU A 184 3.14 -17.34 -11.68
C GLU A 184 3.67 -17.66 -10.26
N TYR A 185 4.88 -17.20 -9.95
CA TYR A 185 5.45 -17.33 -8.60
C TYR A 185 4.57 -16.61 -7.57
N LEU A 186 4.15 -15.38 -7.85
CA LEU A 186 3.28 -14.63 -6.95
C LEU A 186 1.93 -15.34 -6.76
N GLN A 187 1.31 -15.78 -7.85
CA GLN A 187 0.05 -16.51 -7.80
C GLN A 187 0.17 -17.76 -6.94
N THR A 188 1.21 -18.53 -7.14
CA THR A 188 1.39 -19.82 -6.46
C THR A 188 1.60 -19.65 -4.96
N PHE A 189 2.47 -18.72 -4.57
CA PHE A 189 2.97 -18.65 -3.19
C PHE A 189 2.26 -17.62 -2.31
N PHE A 190 1.68 -16.58 -2.89
CA PHE A 190 1.07 -15.48 -2.13
C PHE A 190 -0.45 -15.35 -2.33
N PHE A 191 -0.95 -15.72 -3.49
CA PHE A 191 -2.37 -15.47 -3.86
C PHE A 191 -3.18 -16.74 -4.12
N SER A 192 -2.59 -17.93 -4.01
CA SER A 192 -3.36 -19.18 -4.09
C SER A 192 -4.33 -19.34 -2.95
N THR A 193 -5.49 -19.92 -3.22
CA THR A 193 -6.38 -20.43 -2.19
C THR A 193 -5.83 -21.72 -1.58
N GLU A 194 -6.32 -22.13 -0.40
CA GLU A 194 -5.93 -23.42 0.23
C GLU A 194 -6.11 -24.60 -0.72
N ASP A 195 -7.18 -24.60 -1.53
CA ASP A 195 -7.44 -25.66 -2.52
C ASP A 195 -6.41 -25.68 -3.64
N THR A 196 -5.99 -24.51 -4.13
CA THR A 196 -4.99 -24.40 -5.18
C THR A 196 -3.60 -24.80 -4.67
N ALA A 197 -3.25 -24.37 -3.47
CA ALA A 197 -2.00 -24.73 -2.83
C ALA A 197 -1.91 -26.24 -2.53
N ARG A 198 -3.01 -26.85 -2.05
CA ARG A 198 -3.09 -28.31 -1.81
C ARG A 198 -2.94 -29.10 -3.11
N LYS A 199 -3.54 -28.65 -4.21
CA LYS A 199 -3.36 -29.27 -5.54
C LYS A 199 -1.91 -29.17 -6.03
N ALA A 200 -1.19 -28.12 -5.66
CA ALA A 200 0.23 -27.95 -5.96
C ALA A 200 1.17 -28.68 -4.96
N GLY A 201 0.64 -29.48 -4.04
CA GLY A 201 1.42 -30.21 -3.04
C GLY A 201 1.99 -29.34 -1.91
N MET A 202 1.51 -28.12 -1.78
CA MET A 202 1.95 -27.16 -0.76
C MET A 202 1.03 -27.19 0.46
N GLN A 203 1.61 -27.25 1.65
CA GLN A 203 0.86 -27.04 2.89
C GLN A 203 0.95 -25.56 3.28
N LEU A 204 -0.07 -24.79 2.96
CA LEU A 204 -0.23 -23.46 3.55
C LEU A 204 -0.64 -23.63 5.01
N LYS A 205 0.27 -23.35 5.92
CA LYS A 205 -0.04 -23.26 7.36
C LYS A 205 -0.68 -21.90 7.66
N VAL A 206 -1.90 -21.68 7.15
CA VAL A 206 -2.65 -20.47 7.48
C VAL A 206 -3.36 -20.70 8.79
N PRO A 207 -3.14 -19.86 9.83
CA PRO A 207 -3.90 -19.93 11.06
C PRO A 207 -5.39 -19.77 10.77
N LYS A 208 -6.24 -20.64 11.31
CA LYS A 208 -7.70 -20.46 11.20
C LYS A 208 -8.10 -19.22 11.99
N LEU A 209 -8.43 -18.15 11.29
CA LEU A 209 -9.06 -17.00 11.91
C LEU A 209 -10.53 -17.33 12.19
N HIS A 210 -10.91 -17.29 13.45
CA HIS A 210 -12.31 -17.32 13.86
C HIS A 210 -12.90 -15.91 13.70
N LEU A 211 -13.16 -15.51 12.45
CA LEU A 211 -13.89 -14.28 12.20
C LEU A 211 -15.39 -14.55 12.36
N VAL A 212 -16.06 -13.66 13.09
CA VAL A 212 -17.52 -13.69 13.19
C VAL A 212 -18.09 -13.50 11.80
N PRO A 213 -19.00 -14.37 11.32
CA PRO A 213 -19.59 -14.22 9.99
C PRO A 213 -20.26 -12.85 9.86
N VAL A 214 -19.85 -12.08 8.88
CA VAL A 214 -20.55 -10.84 8.50
C VAL A 214 -21.92 -11.28 7.96
N THR A 215 -22.98 -10.90 8.66
CA THR A 215 -24.35 -11.27 8.28
C THR A 215 -24.69 -10.63 6.95
N GLY A 216 -25.45 -11.35 6.08
CA GLY A 216 -25.71 -10.96 4.69
C GLY A 216 -26.32 -9.58 4.45
N LYS A 217 -26.77 -8.87 5.50
CA LYS A 217 -27.24 -7.47 5.43
C LYS A 217 -26.16 -6.46 5.00
N ASP A 218 -24.87 -6.76 5.24
CA ASP A 218 -23.78 -5.87 4.89
C ASP A 218 -23.38 -5.95 3.40
N ARG A 219 -23.74 -7.04 2.71
CA ARG A 219 -23.52 -7.18 1.26
C ARG A 219 -24.55 -6.42 0.43
N GLU A 220 -25.81 -6.38 0.88
CA GLU A 220 -26.88 -5.69 0.17
C GLU A 220 -26.75 -4.17 0.26
N SER A 221 -26.28 -3.65 1.40
CA SER A 221 -26.07 -2.23 1.60
C SER A 221 -24.93 -1.63 0.76
N ARG A 222 -23.95 -2.43 0.34
CA ARG A 222 -22.88 -2.01 -0.58
C ARG A 222 -23.34 -1.95 -2.03
N LYS A 223 -24.13 -2.92 -2.50
CA LYS A 223 -24.67 -2.92 -3.88
C LYS A 223 -25.71 -1.82 -4.13
N ALA A 224 -26.30 -1.27 -3.08
CA ALA A 224 -27.27 -0.17 -3.19
C ALA A 224 -26.61 1.23 -3.23
N ARG A 225 -25.28 1.33 -3.13
CA ARG A 225 -24.52 2.59 -3.16
C ARG A 225 -23.63 2.74 -4.41
N GLU A 226 -23.62 1.74 -5.29
CA GLU A 226 -23.08 1.78 -6.65
C GLU A 226 -24.21 2.10 -7.68
#